data_6bbb74ee26f33d325dc898cf089ac0a5
#
_entry.id   6bbb74ee26f33d325dc898cf089ac0a5
#
_cell.length_a   1.000
_cell.length_b   1.000
_cell.length_c   1.000
_cell.angle_alpha   90.00
_cell.angle_beta   90.00
_cell.angle_gamma   90.00
#
_symmetry.space_group_name_H-M   'P 1'
#
loop_
_entity.id
_entity.type
_entity.pdbx_description
1 polymer ?
#
loop_
_entity_poly.entity_id
_entity_poly.type
_entity_poly.pdbx_seq_one_letter_code
_entity_poly.pdbx_strand_id
1 'polypeptide(L)'
;MNTLNPKEIDFDSYFADHQDDGAKIKPASHFVDDVLDRFYGQTSEKTWTPTGFRKLSGDFDLRPGELTIWAGINGHGKTTFLSHVMLNLIAYAQKRVCIASMEMKPVATMAKLAQQAAGVSKPSQAYVRKFHQWTDGYLWLYDHQGKLAASRALAVATYCRKELQIDHMVIDSLMKCGIGPEDYAAQKDFVDGLTAICRDTGLHIHLV
;
A
#
# COMPACT_ATOMS: atom_id res chain seq x y z
N MET A 1 14.59 1.56 -11.41
CA MET A 1 13.44 2.30 -10.86
C MET A 1 12.19 1.77 -11.54
N ASN A 2 11.36 1.08 -10.79
CA ASN A 2 10.15 0.47 -11.34
C ASN A 2 9.00 1.49 -11.25
N THR A 3 8.69 2.12 -12.38
CA THR A 3 7.57 3.05 -12.50
C THR A 3 6.45 2.36 -13.25
N LEU A 4 5.25 2.34 -12.67
CA LEU A 4 4.07 1.83 -13.35
C LEU A 4 3.56 2.91 -14.31
N ASN A 5 3.62 2.62 -15.61
CA ASN A 5 3.07 3.51 -16.63
C ASN A 5 1.61 3.12 -16.89
N PRO A 6 0.63 3.98 -16.53
CA PRO A 6 -0.79 3.65 -16.68
C PRO A 6 -1.25 3.45 -18.12
N LYS A 7 -0.45 3.89 -19.09
CA LYS A 7 -0.80 3.79 -20.53
C LYS A 7 -0.46 2.42 -21.12
N GLU A 8 0.41 1.65 -20.45
CA GLU A 8 0.91 0.37 -20.95
C GLU A 8 0.20 -0.84 -20.33
N ILE A 9 -0.67 -0.61 -19.35
CA ILE A 9 -1.35 -1.65 -18.59
C ILE A 9 -2.84 -1.57 -18.84
N ASP A 10 -3.44 -2.68 -19.30
CA ASP A 10 -4.90 -2.85 -19.40
C ASP A 10 -5.48 -3.13 -18.02
N PHE A 11 -5.80 -2.06 -17.29
CA PHE A 11 -6.40 -2.19 -15.98
C PHE A 11 -7.87 -2.63 -16.01
N ASP A 12 -8.56 -2.52 -17.14
CA ASP A 12 -9.97 -2.87 -17.22
C ASP A 12 -10.20 -4.37 -17.08
N SER A 13 -9.20 -5.19 -17.45
CA SER A 13 -9.22 -6.64 -17.23
C SER A 13 -9.25 -7.03 -15.74
N TYR A 14 -8.83 -6.16 -14.83
CA TYR A 14 -8.82 -6.41 -13.38
C TYR A 14 -10.13 -6.04 -12.66
N PHE A 15 -11.11 -5.47 -13.39
CA PHE A 15 -12.48 -5.28 -12.86
C PHE A 15 -13.34 -6.53 -12.96
N ALA A 16 -13.05 -7.40 -13.93
CA ALA A 16 -13.88 -8.54 -14.30
C ALA A 16 -13.58 -9.83 -13.52
N ASP A 17 -13.13 -9.72 -12.26
CA ASP A 17 -12.97 -10.91 -11.42
C ASP A 17 -14.36 -11.43 -11.03
N HIS A 18 -14.93 -12.28 -11.87
CA HIS A 18 -16.14 -13.07 -11.58
C HIS A 18 -15.78 -14.03 -10.45
N GLN A 19 -15.99 -13.60 -9.22
CA GLN A 19 -15.80 -14.42 -8.06
C GLN A 19 -16.90 -15.48 -8.05
N ASP A 20 -16.49 -16.74 -8.15
CA ASP A 20 -17.37 -17.86 -7.87
C ASP A 20 -17.70 -17.84 -6.36
N ASP A 21 -18.83 -17.21 -6.03
CA ASP A 21 -19.28 -17.09 -4.63
C ASP A 21 -19.54 -18.46 -4.00
N GLY A 22 -19.84 -19.48 -4.79
CA GLY A 22 -19.98 -20.85 -4.33
C GLY A 22 -18.69 -21.42 -3.72
N ALA A 23 -17.54 -21.07 -4.29
CA ALA A 23 -16.24 -21.48 -3.78
C ALA A 23 -15.86 -20.82 -2.44
N LYS A 24 -16.54 -19.72 -2.06
CA LYS A 24 -16.31 -19.00 -0.80
C LYS A 24 -17.04 -19.61 0.37
N ILE A 25 -18.11 -20.40 0.14
CA ILE A 25 -18.88 -21.06 1.20
C ILE A 25 -18.14 -22.34 1.59
N LYS A 26 -17.54 -22.34 2.78
CA LYS A 26 -16.75 -23.46 3.29
C LYS A 26 -17.30 -23.93 4.63
N PRO A 27 -17.27 -25.24 4.93
CA PRO A 27 -17.66 -25.71 6.25
C PRO A 27 -16.70 -25.18 7.32
N ALA A 28 -17.20 -24.96 8.55
CA ALA A 28 -16.40 -24.41 9.64
C ALA A 28 -15.13 -25.25 9.92
N SER A 29 -15.19 -26.55 9.73
CA SER A 29 -14.05 -27.46 9.87
C SER A 29 -12.92 -27.20 8.88
N HIS A 30 -13.19 -26.48 7.76
CA HIS A 30 -12.15 -26.09 6.79
C HIS A 30 -11.09 -25.17 7.41
N PHE A 31 -11.47 -24.43 8.43
CA PHE A 31 -10.62 -23.42 9.07
C PHE A 31 -9.88 -23.92 10.32
N VAL A 32 -9.97 -25.21 10.63
CA VAL A 32 -9.42 -25.76 11.91
C VAL A 32 -7.90 -25.53 11.98
N ASP A 33 -7.17 -25.76 10.90
CA ASP A 33 -5.71 -25.62 10.90
C ASP A 33 -5.31 -24.15 11.05
N ASP A 34 -5.98 -23.23 10.37
CA ASP A 34 -5.77 -21.77 10.50
C ASP A 34 -6.04 -21.30 11.93
N VAL A 35 -7.07 -21.86 12.59
CA VAL A 35 -7.40 -21.56 13.98
C VAL A 35 -6.34 -22.12 14.93
N LEU A 36 -5.88 -23.36 14.69
CA LEU A 36 -4.80 -23.96 15.49
C LEU A 36 -3.51 -23.15 15.35
N ASP A 37 -3.14 -22.74 14.14
CA ASP A 37 -1.97 -21.89 13.90
C ASP A 37 -2.08 -20.54 14.59
N ARG A 38 -3.29 -19.98 14.65
CA ARG A 38 -3.54 -18.71 15.34
C ARG A 38 -3.35 -18.82 16.87
N PHE A 39 -3.68 -19.95 17.49
CA PHE A 39 -3.58 -20.14 18.92
C PHE A 39 -2.25 -20.76 19.37
N TYR A 40 -1.72 -21.67 18.58
CA TYR A 40 -0.59 -22.54 18.96
C TYR A 40 0.58 -22.48 18.00
N GLY A 41 0.41 -21.83 16.83
CA GLY A 41 1.50 -21.64 15.88
C GLY A 41 2.68 -20.98 16.56
N GLN A 42 3.87 -21.53 16.35
CA GLN A 42 5.07 -20.91 16.88
C GLN A 42 5.17 -19.50 16.27
N THR A 43 5.28 -18.50 17.11
CA THR A 43 5.40 -17.07 16.79
C THR A 43 6.72 -16.73 16.05
N SER A 44 7.26 -17.68 15.29
CA SER A 44 8.54 -17.53 14.58
C SER A 44 8.46 -16.60 13.36
N GLU A 45 7.26 -16.39 12.81
CA GLU A 45 7.02 -15.37 11.81
C GLU A 45 5.82 -14.55 12.22
N LYS A 46 6.07 -13.47 12.97
CA LYS A 46 5.05 -12.45 13.16
C LYS A 46 4.62 -11.97 11.79
N THR A 47 3.39 -12.34 11.38
CA THR A 47 2.79 -11.96 10.10
C THR A 47 2.54 -10.45 10.00
N TRP A 48 2.75 -9.73 11.09
CA TRP A 48 2.60 -8.30 11.22
C TRP A 48 3.95 -7.59 11.11
N THR A 49 3.91 -6.41 10.53
CA THR A 49 5.11 -5.61 10.28
C THR A 49 5.04 -4.33 11.09
N PRO A 50 6.06 -4.04 11.90
CA PRO A 50 6.09 -2.85 12.73
C PRO A 50 6.22 -1.58 11.86
N THR A 51 5.62 -0.50 12.33
CA THR A 51 5.68 0.82 11.67
C THR A 51 7.08 1.44 11.61
N GLY A 52 8.04 0.88 12.32
CA GLY A 52 9.37 1.47 12.54
C GLY A 52 9.43 2.45 13.72
N PHE A 53 8.30 2.74 14.35
CA PHE A 53 8.24 3.59 15.54
C PHE A 53 8.22 2.72 16.80
N ARG A 54 9.31 2.80 17.56
CA ARG A 54 9.51 1.97 18.76
C ARG A 54 8.39 2.07 19.80
N LYS A 55 7.77 3.26 19.91
CA LYS A 55 6.65 3.48 20.84
C LYS A 55 5.32 2.83 20.40
N LEU A 56 5.20 2.49 19.13
CA LEU A 56 4.02 1.84 18.57
C LEU A 56 4.23 0.32 18.41
N SER A 57 5.45 -0.16 18.66
CA SER A 57 5.77 -1.57 18.47
C SER A 57 5.05 -2.44 19.49
N GLY A 58 4.26 -3.38 18.99
CA GLY A 58 3.43 -4.28 19.80
C GLY A 58 2.01 -3.79 20.04
N ASP A 59 1.75 -2.48 19.95
CA ASP A 59 0.42 -1.90 20.11
C ASP A 59 -0.27 -1.64 18.76
N PHE A 60 0.52 -1.34 17.75
CA PHE A 60 0.04 -1.07 16.39
C PHE A 60 0.94 -1.72 15.35
N ASP A 61 0.38 -2.66 14.62
CA ASP A 61 1.06 -3.45 13.61
C ASP A 61 0.33 -3.37 12.27
N LEU A 62 1.10 -3.44 11.18
CA LEU A 62 0.58 -3.46 9.82
C LEU A 62 0.45 -4.91 9.35
N ARG A 63 -0.78 -5.43 9.35
CA ARG A 63 -1.05 -6.83 9.00
C ARG A 63 -1.39 -7.00 7.54
N PRO A 64 -1.03 -8.12 6.90
CA PRO A 64 -1.53 -8.44 5.57
C PRO A 64 -3.07 -8.47 5.54
N GLY A 65 -3.65 -8.00 4.44
CA GLY A 65 -5.10 -8.06 4.25
C GLY A 65 -5.91 -6.97 4.98
N GLU A 66 -5.24 -5.92 5.47
CA GLU A 66 -5.90 -4.82 6.17
C GLU A 66 -5.80 -3.50 5.41
N LEU A 67 -6.76 -2.63 5.64
CA LEU A 67 -6.78 -1.23 5.21
C LEU A 67 -6.50 -0.32 6.39
N THR A 68 -5.49 0.54 6.28
CA THR A 68 -5.20 1.59 7.27
C THR A 68 -5.53 2.96 6.68
N ILE A 69 -6.39 3.73 7.36
CA ILE A 69 -6.72 5.11 6.97
C ILE A 69 -5.90 6.09 7.80
N TRP A 70 -5.17 6.98 7.14
CA TRP A 70 -4.30 7.99 7.74
C TRP A 70 -4.98 9.36 7.69
N ALA A 71 -5.82 9.64 8.68
CA ALA A 71 -6.54 10.90 8.78
C ALA A 71 -5.74 11.98 9.53
N GLY A 72 -5.93 13.22 9.15
CA GLY A 72 -5.33 14.37 9.83
C GLY A 72 -5.36 15.65 8.99
N ILE A 73 -5.04 16.77 9.61
CA ILE A 73 -5.05 18.09 8.98
C ILE A 73 -4.02 18.16 7.85
N ASN A 74 -4.36 18.84 6.75
CA ASN A 74 -3.46 19.04 5.63
C ASN A 74 -2.19 19.81 6.07
N GLY A 75 -1.03 19.39 5.53
CA GLY A 75 0.26 20.00 5.88
C GLY A 75 0.88 19.51 7.19
N HIS A 76 0.21 18.67 8.00
CA HIS A 76 0.73 18.15 9.28
C HIS A 76 1.58 16.90 9.15
N GLY A 77 2.11 16.60 7.97
CA GLY A 77 3.15 15.59 7.80
C GLY A 77 2.65 14.15 7.61
N LYS A 78 1.36 13.91 7.29
CA LYS A 78 0.84 12.56 7.01
C LYS A 78 1.70 11.80 6.01
N THR A 79 1.92 12.40 4.83
CA THR A 79 2.75 11.81 3.77
C THR A 79 4.19 11.57 4.23
N THR A 80 4.76 12.48 5.04
CA THR A 80 6.13 12.32 5.57
C THR A 80 6.22 11.16 6.56
N PHE A 81 5.24 11.06 7.46
CA PHE A 81 5.14 9.94 8.40
C PHE A 81 5.00 8.61 7.66
N LEU A 82 4.07 8.56 6.71
CA LEU A 82 3.81 7.36 5.92
C LEU A 82 5.02 6.96 5.06
N SER A 83 5.73 7.94 4.48
CA SER A 83 6.99 7.70 3.76
C SER A 83 8.04 7.04 4.67
N HIS A 84 8.14 7.47 5.93
CA HIS A 84 9.04 6.85 6.91
C HIS A 84 8.64 5.39 7.18
N VAL A 85 7.35 5.13 7.37
CA VAL A 85 6.84 3.76 7.53
C VAL A 85 7.21 2.91 6.32
N MET A 86 6.98 3.39 5.10
CA MET A 86 7.33 2.65 3.87
C MET A 86 8.82 2.34 3.76
N LEU A 87 9.69 3.29 4.10
CA LEU A 87 11.15 3.05 4.14
C LEU A 87 11.52 1.97 5.16
N ASN A 88 10.88 1.96 6.33
CA ASN A 88 11.12 0.92 7.34
C ASN A 88 10.62 -0.47 6.89
N LEU A 89 9.46 -0.53 6.23
CA LEU A 89 8.94 -1.77 5.65
C LEU A 89 9.92 -2.39 4.65
N ILE A 90 10.54 -1.56 3.81
CA ILE A 90 11.56 -2.00 2.85
C ILE A 90 12.85 -2.42 3.59
N ALA A 91 13.33 -1.56 4.50
CA ALA A 91 14.65 -1.74 5.12
C ALA A 91 14.72 -2.94 6.09
N TYR A 92 13.68 -3.13 6.89
CA TYR A 92 13.71 -4.09 8.00
C TYR A 92 12.82 -5.30 7.80
N ALA A 93 11.78 -5.17 6.98
CA ALA A 93 10.86 -6.26 6.72
C ALA A 93 10.91 -6.78 5.27
N GLN A 94 11.76 -6.19 4.43
CA GLN A 94 11.94 -6.55 3.01
C GLN A 94 10.62 -6.59 2.23
N LYS A 95 9.66 -5.73 2.61
CA LYS A 95 8.35 -5.65 1.98
C LYS A 95 8.42 -4.89 0.66
N ARG A 96 7.62 -5.34 -0.29
CA ARG A 96 7.44 -4.68 -1.59
C ARG A 96 6.36 -3.62 -1.47
N VAL A 97 6.68 -2.40 -1.86
CA VAL A 97 5.84 -1.22 -1.65
C VAL A 97 5.51 -0.55 -2.97
N CYS A 98 4.25 -0.13 -3.13
CA CYS A 98 3.84 0.76 -4.22
C CYS A 98 3.30 2.07 -3.64
N ILE A 99 3.73 3.22 -4.17
CA ILE A 99 3.21 4.54 -3.78
C ILE A 99 2.49 5.15 -4.98
N ALA A 100 1.18 5.31 -4.86
CA ALA A 100 0.31 6.02 -5.78
C ALA A 100 0.01 7.41 -5.18
N SER A 101 0.90 8.38 -5.43
CA SER A 101 0.68 9.77 -5.05
C SER A 101 0.15 10.54 -6.26
N MET A 102 -1.10 11.00 -6.16
CA MET A 102 -1.75 11.80 -7.21
C MET A 102 -1.40 13.28 -7.13
N GLU A 103 -0.70 13.70 -6.06
CA GLU A 103 -0.31 15.09 -5.84
C GLU A 103 1.15 15.36 -6.23
N MET A 104 2.01 14.37 -6.05
CA MET A 104 3.44 14.53 -6.29
C MET A 104 3.92 13.68 -7.46
N LYS A 105 4.78 14.28 -8.30
CA LYS A 105 5.49 13.55 -9.34
C LYS A 105 6.40 12.48 -8.74
N PRO A 106 6.59 11.32 -9.42
CA PRO A 106 7.50 10.27 -8.95
C PRO A 106 8.89 10.77 -8.58
N VAL A 107 9.46 11.68 -9.36
CA VAL A 107 10.76 12.31 -9.07
C VAL A 107 10.76 13.04 -7.74
N ALA A 108 9.70 13.80 -7.44
CA ALA A 108 9.58 14.54 -6.18
C ALA A 108 9.38 13.59 -4.99
N THR A 109 8.61 12.53 -5.17
CA THR A 109 8.44 11.46 -4.17
C THR A 109 9.78 10.79 -3.87
N MET A 110 10.54 10.39 -4.88
CA MET A 110 11.85 9.77 -4.70
C MET A 110 12.87 10.71 -4.06
N ALA A 111 12.85 12.00 -4.42
CA ALA A 111 13.74 12.99 -3.79
C ALA A 111 13.45 13.12 -2.29
N LYS A 112 12.17 13.20 -1.90
CA LYS A 112 11.76 13.23 -0.47
C LYS A 112 12.17 11.97 0.28
N LEU A 113 11.94 10.80 -0.31
CA LEU A 113 12.34 9.52 0.30
C LEU A 113 13.85 9.44 0.48
N ALA A 114 14.64 9.86 -0.51
CA ALA A 114 16.10 9.88 -0.42
C ALA A 114 16.61 10.85 0.66
N GLN A 115 16.01 12.06 0.75
CA GLN A 115 16.31 13.03 1.82
C GLN A 115 16.00 12.45 3.20
N GLN A 116 14.86 11.83 3.33
CA GLN A 116 14.41 11.24 4.59
C GLN A 116 15.30 10.07 5.03
N ALA A 117 15.65 9.18 4.10
CA ALA A 117 16.56 8.07 4.37
C ALA A 117 17.99 8.55 4.71
N ALA A 118 18.45 9.64 4.09
CA ALA A 118 19.77 10.23 4.34
C ALA A 118 19.81 11.08 5.61
N GLY A 119 18.67 11.55 6.12
CA GLY A 119 18.58 12.50 7.23
C GLY A 119 19.11 13.91 6.91
N VAL A 120 19.29 14.25 5.62
CA VAL A 120 19.83 15.55 5.17
C VAL A 120 19.02 16.09 3.99
N SER A 121 18.93 17.42 3.88
CA SER A 121 18.16 18.10 2.82
C SER A 121 18.78 17.95 1.42
N LYS A 122 20.09 17.73 1.34
CA LYS A 122 20.80 17.56 0.07
C LYS A 122 21.77 16.37 0.13
N PRO A 123 21.29 15.14 -0.10
CA PRO A 123 22.14 13.95 -0.16
C PRO A 123 23.16 14.06 -1.32
N SER A 124 24.32 13.44 -1.13
CA SER A 124 25.33 13.37 -2.21
C SER A 124 24.84 12.58 -3.40
N GLN A 125 25.37 12.85 -4.59
CA GLN A 125 25.01 12.10 -5.80
C GLN A 125 25.28 10.60 -5.65
N ALA A 126 26.37 10.22 -5.01
CA ALA A 126 26.71 8.83 -4.75
C ALA A 126 25.65 8.14 -3.85
N TYR A 127 25.18 8.85 -2.81
CA TYR A 127 24.11 8.35 -1.95
C TYR A 127 22.82 8.17 -2.72
N VAL A 128 22.39 9.16 -3.51
CA VAL A 128 21.18 9.08 -4.32
C VAL A 128 21.21 7.88 -5.26
N ARG A 129 22.35 7.62 -5.94
CA ARG A 129 22.49 6.45 -6.81
C ARG A 129 22.37 5.14 -6.03
N LYS A 130 23.02 5.02 -4.87
CA LYS A 130 22.92 3.84 -4.01
C LYS A 130 21.51 3.65 -3.45
N PHE A 131 20.84 4.74 -3.07
CA PHE A 131 19.45 4.69 -2.61
C PHE A 131 18.52 4.14 -3.69
N HIS A 132 18.63 4.60 -4.94
CA HIS A 132 17.84 4.08 -6.05
C HIS A 132 18.14 2.60 -6.35
N GLN A 133 19.42 2.19 -6.28
CA GLN A 133 19.79 0.78 -6.41
C GLN A 133 19.21 -0.09 -5.29
N TRP A 134 19.22 0.43 -4.06
CA TRP A 134 18.68 -0.27 -2.90
C TRP A 134 17.15 -0.42 -2.95
N THR A 135 16.44 0.59 -3.47
CA THR A 135 14.98 0.53 -3.62
C THR A 135 14.52 -0.28 -4.83
N ASP A 136 15.43 -0.64 -5.73
CA ASP A 136 15.07 -1.40 -6.93
C ASP A 136 14.59 -2.82 -6.55
N GLY A 137 13.45 -3.23 -7.12
CA GLY A 137 12.79 -4.48 -6.75
C GLY A 137 11.94 -4.45 -5.46
N TYR A 138 11.97 -3.34 -4.70
CA TYR A 138 11.18 -3.16 -3.47
C TYR A 138 10.21 -1.98 -3.52
N LEU A 139 10.48 -0.96 -4.33
CA LEU A 139 9.66 0.24 -4.42
C LEU A 139 9.18 0.49 -5.85
N TRP A 140 7.87 0.64 -6.00
CA TRP A 140 7.20 1.06 -7.22
C TRP A 140 6.49 2.39 -7.01
N LEU A 141 6.44 3.20 -8.05
CA LEU A 141 5.70 4.45 -8.05
C LEU A 141 4.68 4.42 -9.19
N TYR A 142 3.44 4.76 -8.86
CA TYR A 142 2.39 4.91 -9.85
C TYR A 142 2.46 6.31 -10.46
N ASP A 143 2.87 6.39 -11.72
CA ASP A 143 3.05 7.68 -12.43
C ASP A 143 1.73 8.21 -12.98
N HIS A 144 0.89 8.70 -12.09
CA HIS A 144 -0.35 9.37 -12.42
C HIS A 144 -0.50 10.63 -11.57
N GLN A 145 -0.95 11.72 -12.20
CA GLN A 145 -1.18 13.00 -11.54
C GLN A 145 -2.61 13.48 -11.78
N GLY A 146 -3.17 14.15 -10.78
CA GLY A 146 -4.52 14.67 -10.84
C GLY A 146 -5.55 13.65 -10.36
N LYS A 147 -6.77 13.75 -10.89
CA LYS A 147 -7.88 12.87 -10.49
C LYS A 147 -7.71 11.47 -11.09
N LEU A 148 -7.88 10.47 -10.28
CA LEU A 148 -7.95 9.06 -10.65
C LEU A 148 -9.37 8.56 -10.35
N ALA A 149 -10.03 7.89 -11.29
CA ALA A 149 -11.34 7.29 -11.01
C ALA A 149 -11.20 6.22 -9.92
N ALA A 150 -12.17 6.16 -8.99
CA ALA A 150 -12.17 5.17 -7.90
C ALA A 150 -12.02 3.74 -8.42
N SER A 151 -12.77 3.38 -9.45
CA SER A 151 -12.67 2.10 -10.14
C SER A 151 -11.22 1.81 -10.62
N ARG A 152 -10.57 2.81 -11.22
CA ARG A 152 -9.18 2.67 -11.68
C ARG A 152 -8.21 2.45 -10.52
N ALA A 153 -8.42 3.13 -9.38
CA ALA A 153 -7.59 2.92 -8.18
C ALA A 153 -7.72 1.47 -7.66
N LEU A 154 -8.93 0.90 -7.66
CA LEU A 154 -9.17 -0.51 -7.31
C LEU A 154 -8.44 -1.46 -8.27
N ALA A 155 -8.52 -1.21 -9.57
CA ALA A 155 -7.83 -2.03 -10.57
C ALA A 155 -6.30 -1.97 -10.41
N VAL A 156 -5.75 -0.77 -10.15
CA VAL A 156 -4.31 -0.60 -9.89
C VAL A 156 -3.89 -1.37 -8.65
N ALA A 157 -4.68 -1.33 -7.57
CA ALA A 157 -4.40 -2.08 -6.35
C ALA A 157 -4.37 -3.60 -6.60
N THR A 158 -5.36 -4.10 -7.34
CA THR A 158 -5.45 -5.51 -7.73
C THR A 158 -4.25 -5.92 -8.58
N TYR A 159 -3.89 -5.13 -9.61
CA TYR A 159 -2.71 -5.34 -10.44
C TYR A 159 -1.42 -5.38 -9.61
N CYS A 160 -1.23 -4.39 -8.74
CA CYS A 160 -0.05 -4.30 -7.89
C CYS A 160 0.15 -5.60 -7.08
N ARG A 161 -0.93 -6.16 -6.55
CA ARG A 161 -0.83 -7.40 -5.78
C ARG A 161 -0.62 -8.62 -6.67
N LYS A 162 -1.44 -8.79 -7.71
CA LYS A 162 -1.42 -10.00 -8.55
C LYS A 162 -0.13 -10.11 -9.37
N GLU A 163 0.27 -9.04 -10.03
CA GLU A 163 1.38 -9.07 -10.99
C GLU A 163 2.73 -8.69 -10.36
N LEU A 164 2.74 -7.72 -9.45
CA LEU A 164 3.97 -7.22 -8.87
C LEU A 164 4.25 -7.76 -7.47
N GLN A 165 3.30 -8.53 -6.91
CA GLN A 165 3.40 -9.08 -5.55
C GLN A 165 3.70 -8.01 -4.50
N ILE A 166 3.08 -6.84 -4.65
CA ILE A 166 3.19 -5.75 -3.69
C ILE A 166 2.55 -6.16 -2.35
N ASP A 167 3.24 -5.93 -1.26
CA ASP A 167 2.75 -6.20 0.09
C ASP A 167 2.01 -5.00 0.68
N HIS A 168 2.49 -3.77 0.41
CA HIS A 168 1.90 -2.54 0.91
C HIS A 168 1.72 -1.52 -0.21
N MET A 169 0.52 -0.95 -0.31
CA MET A 169 0.22 0.09 -1.29
C MET A 169 -0.28 1.36 -0.61
N VAL A 170 0.32 2.49 -0.97
CA VAL A 170 -0.14 3.82 -0.53
C VAL A 170 -1.01 4.44 -1.61
N ILE A 171 -2.18 4.96 -1.24
CA ILE A 171 -3.06 5.79 -2.07
C ILE A 171 -3.17 7.17 -1.41
N ASP A 172 -2.49 8.15 -1.98
CA ASP A 172 -2.44 9.53 -1.47
C ASP A 172 -2.92 10.50 -2.55
N SER A 173 -4.21 10.96 -2.50
CA SER A 173 -5.17 10.82 -1.42
C SER A 173 -6.55 10.39 -1.95
N LEU A 174 -7.47 10.00 -1.03
CA LEU A 174 -8.88 9.70 -1.30
C LEU A 174 -9.56 10.83 -2.10
N MET A 175 -9.28 12.09 -1.75
CA MET A 175 -9.86 13.25 -2.43
C MET A 175 -9.49 13.35 -3.91
N LYS A 176 -8.44 12.67 -4.34
CA LYS A 176 -8.01 12.60 -5.75
C LYS A 176 -8.60 11.40 -6.48
N CYS A 177 -9.35 10.52 -5.79
CA CYS A 177 -10.00 9.36 -6.40
C CYS A 177 -11.34 9.69 -7.09
N GLY A 178 -11.57 10.96 -7.42
CA GLY A 178 -12.74 11.39 -8.20
C GLY A 178 -14.05 11.38 -7.43
N ILE A 179 -13.99 11.22 -6.10
CA ILE A 179 -15.13 11.18 -5.19
C ILE A 179 -15.27 12.54 -4.52
N GLY A 180 -16.49 13.09 -4.51
CA GLY A 180 -16.77 14.36 -3.84
C GLY A 180 -16.61 14.27 -2.32
N PRO A 181 -16.22 15.39 -1.64
CA PRO A 181 -16.04 15.38 -0.20
C PRO A 181 -17.35 15.15 0.59
N GLU A 182 -18.51 15.41 -0.03
CA GLU A 182 -19.83 15.20 0.58
C GLU A 182 -20.53 13.92 0.05
N ASP A 183 -19.89 13.20 -0.86
CA ASP A 183 -20.43 11.93 -1.40
C ASP A 183 -20.00 10.76 -0.51
N TYR A 184 -20.61 10.69 0.65
CA TYR A 184 -20.33 9.64 1.64
C TYR A 184 -20.64 8.24 1.14
N ALA A 185 -21.64 8.09 0.26
CA ALA A 185 -21.99 6.78 -0.32
C ALA A 185 -20.85 6.28 -1.22
N ALA A 186 -20.38 7.09 -2.16
CA ALA A 186 -19.26 6.73 -3.02
C ALA A 186 -17.95 6.54 -2.24
N GLN A 187 -17.72 7.34 -1.17
CA GLN A 187 -16.56 7.13 -0.29
C GLN A 187 -16.63 5.77 0.40
N LYS A 188 -17.80 5.42 0.93
CA LYS A 188 -18.03 4.12 1.57
C LYS A 188 -17.80 2.98 0.58
N ASP A 189 -18.41 3.03 -0.60
CA ASP A 189 -18.27 1.99 -1.61
C ASP A 189 -16.83 1.80 -2.07
N PHE A 190 -16.07 2.89 -2.17
CA PHE A 190 -14.64 2.83 -2.50
C PHE A 190 -13.82 2.18 -1.38
N VAL A 191 -14.05 2.56 -0.13
CA VAL A 191 -13.37 1.98 1.04
C VAL A 191 -13.74 0.50 1.18
N ASP A 192 -15.00 0.13 0.98
CA ASP A 192 -15.45 -1.26 0.99
C ASP A 192 -14.75 -2.08 -0.12
N GLY A 193 -14.62 -1.51 -1.33
CA GLY A 193 -13.87 -2.12 -2.44
C GLY A 193 -12.39 -2.33 -2.12
N LEU A 194 -11.72 -1.33 -1.54
CA LEU A 194 -10.32 -1.46 -1.10
C LEU A 194 -10.18 -2.54 -0.01
N THR A 195 -11.12 -2.56 0.95
CA THR A 195 -11.12 -3.55 2.04
C THR A 195 -11.31 -4.97 1.51
N ALA A 196 -12.18 -5.15 0.51
CA ALA A 196 -12.36 -6.44 -0.16
C ALA A 196 -11.06 -6.90 -0.84
N ILE A 197 -10.38 -6.01 -1.59
CA ILE A 197 -9.10 -6.32 -2.21
C ILE A 197 -8.06 -6.73 -1.15
N CYS A 198 -7.96 -5.98 -0.05
CA CYS A 198 -7.05 -6.30 1.04
C CYS A 198 -7.30 -7.72 1.56
N ARG A 199 -8.54 -8.01 1.96
CA ARG A 199 -8.94 -9.30 2.54
C ARG A 199 -8.68 -10.47 1.57
N ASP A 200 -9.04 -10.29 0.30
CA ASP A 200 -9.04 -11.38 -0.68
C ASP A 200 -7.63 -11.65 -1.23
N THR A 201 -6.72 -10.68 -1.15
CA THR A 201 -5.38 -10.78 -1.74
C THR A 201 -4.22 -10.74 -0.74
N GLY A 202 -4.48 -10.35 0.49
CA GLY A 202 -3.43 -10.12 1.50
C GLY A 202 -2.64 -8.82 1.30
N LEU A 203 -3.03 -7.96 0.34
CA LEU A 203 -2.44 -6.62 0.19
C LEU A 203 -2.79 -5.77 1.41
N HIS A 204 -1.82 -5.01 1.95
CA HIS A 204 -2.11 -3.97 2.93
C HIS A 204 -2.18 -2.61 2.21
N ILE A 205 -3.32 -1.92 2.33
CA ILE A 205 -3.50 -0.60 1.71
C ILE A 205 -3.45 0.50 2.77
N HIS A 206 -2.70 1.56 2.46
CA HIS A 206 -2.62 2.79 3.24
C HIS A 206 -3.35 3.89 2.46
N LEU A 207 -4.51 4.33 2.95
CA LEU A 207 -5.32 5.39 2.36
C LEU A 207 -5.13 6.70 3.14
N VAL A 208 -4.84 7.80 2.42
CA VAL A 208 -4.64 9.14 2.98
C VAL A 208 -5.81 10.06 2.62
#